data_36b2f8255e3ff5d1348e14bafcb2a770
#
_entry.id   36b2f8255e3ff5d1348e14bafcb2a770
#
_cell.length_a   1.000
_cell.length_b   1.000
_cell.length_c   1.000
_cell.angle_alpha   90.00
_cell.angle_beta   90.00
_cell.angle_gamma   90.00
#
_symmetry.space_group_name_H-M   'P 1'
#
loop_
_entity.id
_entity.type
_entity.pdbx_description
1 polymer ?
#
loop_
_entity_poly.entity_id
_entity_poly.type
_entity_poly.pdbx_seq_one_letter_code
_entity_poly.pdbx_strand_id
1 'polypeptide(L)'
;MLERIFNSLCSLVPKRYSMKEETNIVGIYNEHYLLSEKSNLVGALKLEGISYLSLDDKEIAQKFNERILALNEIVDGVHFKIVAKRRKIFMHHEYTQEEISNPFALEIINLWEQGVEDVYQNFYYLIFETKNDSIKGYLERFKKKITTNELENIQENNKQDEVKYQENYFIGFDNFNLLDKSKILDSIINNVKNMLSGLFVEKIDANSLLNFYAEYINGVPSEYTFARDRLHDGMINSDVHFKKDFFTHIHNSKEIFKRFISIKTYDIDKIVSTALSSVLHLSLEFDVILNIDNIPKAKVEKRIETKRKRANKSIRVEIDELNDMIKTDRVLMQEISLNILVHAKTKTDLDSACIEITNLLKQKGIVSAQESIWHVAYVF
;
A
#
# COMPACT_ATOMS: atom_id res chain seq x y z
N MET A 1 41.02 20.24 4.84
CA MET A 1 40.31 21.03 3.81
C MET A 1 40.06 20.23 2.54
N LEU A 2 41.05 19.53 1.99
CA LEU A 2 40.92 18.67 0.79
C LEU A 2 39.90 17.55 0.97
N GLU A 3 39.84 16.84 2.11
CA GLU A 3 38.85 15.82 2.41
C GLU A 3 37.39 16.34 2.42
N ARG A 4 37.16 17.55 2.93
CA ARG A 4 35.81 18.15 2.91
C ARG A 4 35.40 18.52 1.49
N ILE A 5 36.34 18.96 0.64
CA ILE A 5 36.06 19.27 -0.77
C ILE A 5 35.80 17.94 -1.53
N PHE A 6 36.59 16.89 -1.26
CA PHE A 6 36.41 15.59 -1.86
C PHE A 6 35.08 14.95 -1.47
N ASN A 7 34.71 14.98 -0.19
CA ASN A 7 33.40 14.50 0.29
C ASN A 7 32.25 15.32 -0.27
N SER A 8 32.42 16.64 -0.47
CA SER A 8 31.42 17.47 -1.12
C SER A 8 31.28 17.18 -2.62
N LEU A 9 32.38 16.89 -3.31
CA LEU A 9 32.37 16.45 -4.70
C LEU A 9 31.80 15.04 -4.85
N CYS A 10 32.13 14.12 -3.96
CA CYS A 10 31.52 12.78 -3.94
C CYS A 10 30.03 12.80 -3.66
N SER A 11 29.53 13.81 -2.94
CA SER A 11 28.08 13.99 -2.73
C SER A 11 27.33 14.51 -3.97
N LEU A 12 28.07 15.06 -4.95
CA LEU A 12 27.52 15.51 -6.24
C LEU A 12 27.51 14.41 -7.30
N VAL A 13 28.25 13.32 -7.10
CA VAL A 13 28.17 12.15 -7.97
C VAL A 13 26.87 11.42 -7.63
N PRO A 14 25.93 11.27 -8.58
CA PRO A 14 24.72 10.50 -8.32
C PRO A 14 25.15 9.10 -7.88
N LYS A 15 24.80 8.74 -6.65
CA LYS A 15 24.99 7.37 -6.18
C LYS A 15 24.22 6.47 -7.14
N ARG A 16 24.89 5.54 -7.76
CA ARG A 16 24.22 4.47 -8.48
C ARG A 16 23.57 3.57 -7.44
N TYR A 17 22.28 3.72 -7.26
CA TYR A 17 21.50 2.78 -6.46
C TYR A 17 21.22 1.56 -7.31
N SER A 18 21.49 0.41 -6.78
CA SER A 18 20.97 -0.83 -7.34
C SER A 18 19.55 -0.98 -6.84
N MET A 19 18.58 -1.11 -7.73
CA MET A 19 17.20 -1.46 -7.36
C MET A 19 17.13 -2.76 -6.56
N LYS A 20 18.15 -3.60 -6.68
CA LYS A 20 18.35 -4.81 -5.90
C LYS A 20 18.53 -4.55 -4.39
N GLU A 21 19.17 -3.45 -4.01
CA GLU A 21 19.37 -3.07 -2.61
C GLU A 21 18.09 -2.45 -2.01
N GLU A 22 17.19 -1.97 -2.87
CA GLU A 22 15.94 -1.33 -2.48
C GLU A 22 14.75 -2.32 -2.41
N THR A 23 14.83 -3.48 -3.08
CA THR A 23 13.81 -4.51 -2.98
C THR A 23 14.02 -5.34 -1.73
N ASN A 24 13.21 -5.10 -0.73
CA ASN A 24 13.25 -5.86 0.52
C ASN A 24 12.72 -7.31 0.39
N ILE A 25 12.16 -7.70 -0.76
CA ILE A 25 11.54 -9.01 -0.95
C ILE A 25 12.61 -9.99 -1.41
N VAL A 26 12.81 -11.07 -0.65
CA VAL A 26 13.84 -12.10 -0.93
C VAL A 26 13.26 -13.41 -1.44
N GLY A 27 11.96 -13.67 -1.21
CA GLY A 27 11.37 -14.94 -1.63
C GLY A 27 9.86 -15.01 -1.44
N ILE A 28 9.31 -16.15 -1.86
CA ILE A 28 7.94 -16.56 -1.59
C ILE A 28 7.97 -17.47 -0.37
N TYR A 29 7.21 -17.13 0.68
CA TYR A 29 7.10 -17.96 1.87
C TYR A 29 6.10 -19.10 1.67
N ASN A 30 4.91 -18.78 1.16
CA ASN A 30 3.87 -19.74 0.83
C ASN A 30 2.98 -19.21 -0.31
N GLU A 31 1.86 -19.86 -0.58
CA GLU A 31 0.93 -19.50 -1.66
C GLU A 31 0.47 -18.02 -1.62
N HIS A 32 0.45 -17.38 -0.43
CA HIS A 32 -0.13 -16.05 -0.25
C HIS A 32 0.85 -15.00 0.29
N TYR A 33 2.02 -15.41 0.78
CA TYR A 33 2.93 -14.49 1.47
C TYR A 33 4.31 -14.44 0.84
N LEU A 34 4.81 -13.21 0.72
CA LEU A 34 6.19 -12.93 0.37
C LEU A 34 7.03 -12.79 1.64
N LEU A 35 8.31 -13.12 1.54
CA LEU A 35 9.31 -12.99 2.58
C LEU A 35 10.22 -11.79 2.27
N SER A 36 10.39 -10.90 3.24
CA SER A 36 11.34 -9.80 3.16
C SER A 36 12.69 -10.14 3.82
N GLU A 37 13.75 -9.37 3.47
CA GLU A 37 15.10 -9.52 4.07
C GLU A 37 15.09 -9.41 5.60
N LYS A 38 14.17 -8.63 6.16
CA LYS A 38 14.02 -8.45 7.61
C LYS A 38 13.22 -9.56 8.28
N SER A 39 13.00 -10.68 7.62
CA SER A 39 12.15 -11.78 8.10
C SER A 39 10.71 -11.33 8.37
N ASN A 40 10.21 -10.37 7.62
CA ASN A 40 8.80 -9.99 7.64
C ASN A 40 8.05 -10.74 6.55
N LEU A 41 6.77 -11.00 6.81
CA LEU A 41 5.87 -11.54 5.81
C LEU A 41 4.97 -10.43 5.28
N VAL A 42 4.74 -10.47 3.97
CA VAL A 42 3.89 -9.52 3.26
C VAL A 42 2.78 -10.28 2.59
N GLY A 43 1.54 -9.87 2.83
CA GLY A 43 0.35 -10.41 2.18
C GLY A 43 -0.59 -9.28 1.76
N ALA A 44 -1.53 -9.55 0.86
CA ALA A 44 -2.43 -8.52 0.39
C ALA A 44 -3.83 -9.00 0.06
N LEU A 45 -4.77 -8.04 0.10
CA LEU A 45 -6.13 -8.15 -0.40
C LEU A 45 -6.31 -7.20 -1.58
N LYS A 46 -7.03 -7.64 -2.61
CA LYS A 46 -7.53 -6.80 -3.70
C LYS A 46 -9.01 -6.55 -3.47
N LEU A 47 -9.45 -5.31 -3.70
CA LEU A 47 -10.85 -4.92 -3.60
C LEU A 47 -11.33 -4.45 -4.96
N GLU A 48 -12.51 -4.91 -5.37
CA GLU A 48 -13.17 -4.36 -6.56
C GLU A 48 -13.96 -3.10 -6.23
N GLY A 49 -14.46 -3.01 -4.99
CA GLY A 49 -15.29 -1.92 -4.53
C GLY A 49 -16.75 -2.05 -4.98
N ILE A 50 -17.53 -1.05 -4.63
CA ILE A 50 -18.94 -0.93 -5.04
C ILE A 50 -19.23 0.50 -5.44
N SER A 51 -20.17 0.69 -6.36
CA SER A 51 -20.67 2.02 -6.68
C SER A 51 -21.54 2.54 -5.52
N TYR A 52 -21.13 3.65 -4.92
CA TYR A 52 -21.92 4.30 -3.86
C TYR A 52 -23.13 5.05 -4.40
N LEU A 53 -23.19 5.30 -5.72
CA LEU A 53 -24.32 6.01 -6.36
C LEU A 53 -25.63 5.22 -6.31
N SER A 54 -25.55 3.89 -6.11
CA SER A 54 -26.72 3.01 -6.00
C SER A 54 -27.11 2.69 -4.56
N LEU A 55 -26.40 3.23 -3.56
CA LEU A 55 -26.62 2.96 -2.15
C LEU A 55 -27.42 4.08 -1.49
N ASP A 56 -28.28 3.73 -0.53
CA ASP A 56 -28.92 4.71 0.33
C ASP A 56 -27.98 5.20 1.45
N ASP A 57 -28.37 6.27 2.16
CA ASP A 57 -27.55 6.87 3.22
C ASP A 57 -27.26 5.90 4.37
N LYS A 58 -28.16 4.95 4.65
CA LYS A 58 -27.96 3.94 5.70
C LYS A 58 -26.95 2.89 5.29
N GLU A 59 -27.02 2.44 4.05
CA GLU A 59 -26.08 1.50 3.46
C GLU A 59 -24.68 2.12 3.39
N ILE A 60 -24.58 3.39 2.99
CA ILE A 60 -23.31 4.15 3.01
C ILE A 60 -22.74 4.21 4.42
N ALA A 61 -23.56 4.58 5.43
CA ALA A 61 -23.14 4.64 6.83
C ALA A 61 -22.72 3.26 7.36
N GLN A 62 -23.42 2.19 6.99
CA GLN A 62 -23.07 0.83 7.35
C GLN A 62 -21.69 0.44 6.76
N LYS A 63 -21.48 0.68 5.46
CA LYS A 63 -20.20 0.39 4.80
C LYS A 63 -19.04 1.21 5.40
N PHE A 64 -19.31 2.42 5.83
CA PHE A 64 -18.32 3.24 6.53
C PHE A 64 -17.94 2.64 7.89
N ASN A 65 -18.91 2.16 8.65
CA ASN A 65 -18.67 1.48 9.93
C ASN A 65 -17.91 0.15 9.75
N GLU A 66 -18.26 -0.65 8.74
CA GLU A 66 -17.54 -1.88 8.39
C GLU A 66 -16.05 -1.60 8.12
N ARG A 67 -15.72 -0.51 7.42
CA ARG A 67 -14.32 -0.10 7.18
C ARG A 67 -13.61 0.30 8.48
N ILE A 68 -14.27 1.05 9.35
CA ILE A 68 -13.69 1.45 10.65
C ILE A 68 -13.40 0.20 11.48
N LEU A 69 -14.33 -0.75 11.54
CA LEU A 69 -14.13 -2.01 12.27
C LEU A 69 -12.98 -2.82 11.68
N ALA A 70 -12.91 -2.92 10.34
CA ALA A 70 -11.81 -3.62 9.67
C ALA A 70 -10.45 -2.99 9.97
N LEU A 71 -10.34 -1.66 10.01
CA LEU A 71 -9.11 -0.96 10.39
C LEU A 71 -8.73 -1.17 11.85
N ASN A 72 -9.71 -1.34 12.74
CA ASN A 72 -9.46 -1.62 14.15
C ASN A 72 -8.92 -3.04 14.41
N GLU A 73 -9.14 -3.99 13.49
CA GLU A 73 -8.54 -5.33 13.56
C GLU A 73 -7.04 -5.34 13.30
N ILE A 74 -6.50 -4.25 12.76
CA ILE A 74 -5.08 -4.13 12.49
C ILE A 74 -4.36 -3.88 13.82
N VAL A 75 -3.57 -4.87 14.22
CA VAL A 75 -2.89 -4.87 15.51
C VAL A 75 -1.53 -4.17 15.46
N ASP A 76 -1.02 -3.83 16.65
CA ASP A 76 0.38 -3.42 16.81
C ASP A 76 1.31 -4.51 16.23
N GLY A 77 2.30 -4.11 15.45
CA GLY A 77 3.27 -5.05 14.85
C GLY A 77 2.97 -5.45 13.41
N VAL A 78 1.89 -4.92 12.84
CA VAL A 78 1.63 -5.01 11.41
C VAL A 78 1.65 -3.60 10.81
N HIS A 79 2.44 -3.43 9.76
CA HIS A 79 2.38 -2.28 8.89
C HIS A 79 1.25 -2.49 7.88
N PHE A 80 0.43 -1.49 7.71
CA PHE A 80 -0.71 -1.54 6.83
C PHE A 80 -0.61 -0.46 5.75
N LYS A 81 -0.85 -0.85 4.51
CA LYS A 81 -0.76 0.06 3.38
C LYS A 81 -2.01 -0.08 2.51
N ILE A 82 -2.64 1.04 2.20
CA ILE A 82 -3.72 1.12 1.21
C ILE A 82 -3.13 1.71 -0.07
N VAL A 83 -3.32 1.02 -1.18
CA VAL A 83 -2.89 1.49 -2.49
C VAL A 83 -4.08 1.56 -3.43
N ALA A 84 -4.32 2.74 -4.00
CA ALA A 84 -5.27 2.92 -5.08
C ALA A 84 -4.50 3.27 -6.34
N LYS A 85 -4.44 2.32 -7.28
CA LYS A 85 -3.83 2.53 -8.61
C LYS A 85 -4.89 3.01 -9.59
N ARG A 86 -4.66 4.15 -10.22
CA ARG A 86 -5.48 4.63 -11.32
C ARG A 86 -4.75 4.41 -12.63
N ARG A 87 -5.35 3.63 -13.49
CA ARG A 87 -4.77 3.24 -14.78
C ARG A 87 -5.75 3.48 -15.91
N LYS A 88 -5.19 3.87 -17.03
CA LYS A 88 -5.90 3.90 -18.32
C LYS A 88 -6.14 2.46 -18.77
N ILE A 89 -7.37 2.13 -19.05
CA ILE A 89 -7.75 0.84 -19.59
C ILE A 89 -8.28 1.01 -21.02
N PHE A 90 -7.88 0.10 -21.89
CA PHE A 90 -8.43 0.04 -23.22
C PHE A 90 -9.62 -0.90 -23.19
N MET A 91 -10.82 -0.36 -23.36
CA MET A 91 -12.07 -1.13 -23.44
C MET A 91 -12.50 -1.35 -24.89
N HIS A 92 -11.61 -1.06 -25.84
CA HIS A 92 -11.93 -1.24 -27.24
C HIS A 92 -11.98 -2.73 -27.58
N HIS A 93 -13.14 -3.19 -28.05
CA HIS A 93 -13.34 -4.54 -28.56
C HIS A 93 -13.69 -4.44 -30.05
N GLU A 94 -12.91 -5.08 -30.90
CA GLU A 94 -13.18 -5.18 -32.31
C GLU A 94 -14.05 -6.42 -32.56
N TYR A 95 -15.35 -6.20 -32.76
CA TYR A 95 -16.30 -7.27 -33.02
C TYR A 95 -16.10 -7.86 -34.40
N THR A 96 -16.26 -9.17 -34.51
CA THR A 96 -16.13 -9.95 -35.73
C THR A 96 -17.49 -10.30 -36.34
N GLN A 97 -17.49 -10.73 -37.60
CA GLN A 97 -18.71 -11.20 -38.27
C GLN A 97 -19.29 -12.50 -37.67
N GLU A 98 -18.48 -13.25 -36.94
CA GLU A 98 -18.94 -14.43 -36.20
C GLU A 98 -19.76 -14.05 -34.96
N GLU A 99 -19.38 -12.93 -34.32
CA GLU A 99 -20.09 -12.39 -33.15
C GLU A 99 -21.33 -11.59 -33.54
N ILE A 100 -21.25 -10.81 -34.63
CA ILE A 100 -22.37 -10.00 -35.13
C ILE A 100 -22.61 -10.34 -36.61
N SER A 101 -23.64 -11.10 -36.87
CA SER A 101 -23.97 -11.62 -38.20
C SER A 101 -24.42 -10.54 -39.19
N ASN A 102 -24.95 -9.40 -38.72
CA ASN A 102 -25.38 -8.28 -39.56
C ASN A 102 -24.20 -7.34 -39.86
N PRO A 103 -23.70 -7.25 -41.09
CA PRO A 103 -22.53 -6.42 -41.42
C PRO A 103 -22.75 -4.93 -41.18
N PHE A 104 -23.94 -4.41 -41.32
CA PHE A 104 -24.26 -3.01 -41.04
C PHE A 104 -24.23 -2.72 -39.53
N ALA A 105 -24.78 -3.63 -38.74
CA ALA A 105 -24.69 -3.51 -37.27
C ALA A 105 -23.26 -3.64 -36.76
N LEU A 106 -22.46 -4.53 -37.36
CA LEU A 106 -21.05 -4.69 -37.08
C LEU A 106 -20.26 -3.40 -37.33
N GLU A 107 -20.50 -2.77 -38.49
CA GLU A 107 -19.83 -1.51 -38.86
C GLU A 107 -20.19 -0.38 -37.89
N ILE A 108 -21.47 -0.22 -37.52
CA ILE A 108 -21.92 0.79 -36.54
C ILE A 108 -21.30 0.57 -35.19
N ILE A 109 -21.28 -0.67 -34.70
CA ILE A 109 -20.73 -0.99 -33.36
C ILE A 109 -19.23 -0.74 -33.35
N ASN A 110 -18.48 -1.17 -34.38
CA ASN A 110 -17.05 -0.94 -34.45
C ASN A 110 -16.71 0.57 -34.57
N LEU A 111 -17.52 1.34 -35.30
CA LEU A 111 -17.35 2.81 -35.36
C LEU A 111 -17.65 3.46 -34.00
N TRP A 112 -18.62 2.92 -33.26
CA TRP A 112 -18.96 3.43 -31.93
C TRP A 112 -17.85 3.10 -30.93
N GLU A 113 -17.31 1.88 -30.95
CA GLU A 113 -16.17 1.46 -30.13
C GLU A 113 -14.91 2.29 -30.42
N GLN A 114 -14.66 2.65 -31.70
CA GLN A 114 -13.55 3.55 -32.07
C GLN A 114 -13.71 4.96 -31.48
N GLY A 115 -14.96 5.39 -31.24
CA GLY A 115 -15.28 6.68 -30.61
C GLY A 115 -15.26 6.64 -29.08
N VAL A 116 -15.06 5.48 -28.46
CA VAL A 116 -14.96 5.38 -26.99
C VAL A 116 -13.68 6.04 -26.53
N GLU A 117 -13.82 7.10 -25.73
CA GLU A 117 -12.68 7.75 -25.11
C GLU A 117 -12.00 6.83 -24.12
N ASP A 118 -10.72 7.10 -23.87
CA ASP A 118 -9.92 6.38 -22.88
C ASP A 118 -10.61 6.35 -21.52
N VAL A 119 -10.82 5.16 -20.98
CA VAL A 119 -11.43 4.95 -19.68
C VAL A 119 -10.34 4.76 -18.63
N TYR A 120 -10.54 5.36 -17.47
CA TYR A 120 -9.64 5.21 -16.34
C TYR A 120 -10.33 4.44 -15.23
N GLN A 121 -9.67 3.37 -14.74
CA GLN A 121 -10.17 2.54 -13.66
C GLN A 121 -9.27 2.63 -12.43
N ASN A 122 -9.89 2.53 -11.26
CA ASN A 122 -9.19 2.44 -9.99
C ASN A 122 -9.11 0.97 -9.55
N PHE A 123 -7.92 0.55 -9.13
CA PHE A 123 -7.65 -0.76 -8.54
C PHE A 123 -7.20 -0.55 -7.09
N TYR A 124 -7.82 -1.24 -6.14
CA TYR A 124 -7.55 -1.04 -4.71
C TYR A 124 -6.89 -2.26 -4.11
N TYR A 125 -5.84 -2.02 -3.33
CA TYR A 125 -5.08 -3.05 -2.64
C TYR A 125 -4.91 -2.67 -1.17
N LEU A 126 -5.06 -3.66 -0.29
CA LEU A 126 -4.69 -3.57 1.13
C LEU A 126 -3.50 -4.47 1.34
N ILE A 127 -2.36 -3.91 1.71
CA ILE A 127 -1.12 -4.64 1.91
C ILE A 127 -0.81 -4.67 3.40
N PHE A 128 -0.46 -5.83 3.91
CA PHE A 128 -0.14 -6.08 5.31
C PHE A 128 1.29 -6.62 5.39
N GLU A 129 2.12 -5.99 6.20
CA GLU A 129 3.49 -6.42 6.45
C GLU A 129 3.73 -6.59 7.94
N THR A 130 4.25 -7.73 8.38
CA THR A 130 4.61 -7.96 9.77
C THR A 130 5.87 -7.17 10.16
N LYS A 131 5.98 -6.76 11.43
CA LYS A 131 7.17 -6.07 11.97
C LYS A 131 7.88 -6.94 13.00
N ASN A 132 9.18 -6.76 13.15
CA ASN A 132 9.98 -7.56 14.09
C ASN A 132 9.78 -7.18 15.57
N ASP A 133 9.53 -5.90 15.89
CA ASP A 133 9.66 -5.40 17.28
C ASP A 133 8.39 -5.52 18.13
N SER A 134 7.21 -5.74 17.54
CA SER A 134 5.91 -5.66 18.24
C SER A 134 5.19 -6.99 18.41
N ILE A 135 5.60 -8.02 17.68
CA ILE A 135 4.89 -9.31 17.63
C ILE A 135 4.95 -10.05 18.97
N LYS A 136 6.02 -9.91 19.76
CA LYS A 136 6.12 -10.55 21.08
C LYS A 136 4.96 -10.15 22.01
N GLY A 137 4.62 -8.88 22.04
CA GLY A 137 3.51 -8.40 22.88
C GLY A 137 2.13 -8.85 22.39
N TYR A 138 1.96 -9.03 21.08
CA TYR A 138 0.71 -9.56 20.51
C TYR A 138 0.57 -11.05 20.75
N LEU A 139 1.62 -11.84 20.55
CA LEU A 139 1.64 -13.27 20.84
C LEU A 139 1.29 -13.57 22.31
N GLU A 140 1.80 -12.75 23.25
CA GLU A 140 1.44 -12.90 24.67
C GLU A 140 -0.06 -12.61 24.92
N ARG A 141 -0.65 -11.62 24.25
CA ARG A 141 -2.09 -11.33 24.33
C ARG A 141 -2.94 -12.41 23.66
N PHE A 142 -2.49 -12.90 22.51
CA PHE A 142 -3.16 -13.97 21.77
C PHE A 142 -3.17 -15.28 22.58
N LYS A 143 -2.02 -15.65 23.17
CA LYS A 143 -1.92 -16.81 24.07
C LYS A 143 -2.83 -16.70 25.31
N LYS A 144 -3.07 -15.48 25.83
CA LYS A 144 -4.00 -15.26 26.96
C LYS A 144 -5.49 -15.34 26.56
N LYS A 145 -5.84 -15.12 25.31
CA LYS A 145 -7.23 -15.22 24.80
C LYS A 145 -7.66 -16.63 24.46
N ILE A 146 -6.72 -17.53 24.21
CA ILE A 146 -6.99 -18.92 23.86
C ILE A 146 -7.22 -19.70 25.16
N THR A 147 -8.41 -20.31 25.28
CA THR A 147 -8.73 -21.22 26.39
C THR A 147 -7.88 -22.50 26.27
N THR A 148 -7.69 -23.21 27.40
CA THR A 148 -6.84 -24.41 27.44
C THR A 148 -7.23 -25.47 26.39
N ASN A 149 -8.52 -25.61 26.11
CA ASN A 149 -9.02 -26.57 25.12
C ASN A 149 -8.68 -26.17 23.64
N GLU A 150 -8.59 -24.86 23.36
CA GLU A 150 -8.16 -24.37 22.05
C GLU A 150 -6.64 -24.53 21.85
N LEU A 151 -5.85 -24.42 22.94
CA LEU A 151 -4.41 -24.69 22.93
C LEU A 151 -4.08 -26.15 22.59
N GLU A 152 -4.86 -27.10 23.10
CA GLU A 152 -4.68 -28.52 22.78
C GLU A 152 -5.01 -28.82 21.31
N ASN A 153 -6.11 -28.26 20.78
CA ASN A 153 -6.47 -28.37 19.37
C ASN A 153 -5.46 -27.70 18.43
N ILE A 154 -4.86 -26.57 18.85
CA ILE A 154 -3.80 -25.89 18.08
C ILE A 154 -2.50 -26.69 18.11
N GLN A 155 -2.18 -27.37 19.23
CA GLN A 155 -1.00 -28.23 19.30
C GLN A 155 -1.12 -29.48 18.45
N GLU A 156 -2.32 -30.09 18.30
CA GLU A 156 -2.55 -31.21 17.40
C GLU A 156 -2.52 -30.77 15.92
N ASN A 157 -3.12 -29.64 15.58
CA ASN A 157 -3.05 -29.07 14.23
C ASN A 157 -1.62 -28.62 13.87
N ASN A 158 -0.86 -28.07 14.84
CA ASN A 158 0.52 -27.69 14.62
C ASN A 158 1.44 -28.86 14.28
N LYS A 159 1.18 -30.08 14.80
CA LYS A 159 1.97 -31.25 14.42
C LYS A 159 1.70 -31.71 12.98
N GLN A 160 0.49 -31.53 12.46
CA GLN A 160 0.17 -31.78 11.05
C GLN A 160 0.72 -30.67 10.14
N ASP A 161 0.68 -29.42 10.58
CA ASP A 161 1.24 -28.28 9.87
C ASP A 161 2.77 -28.31 9.85
N GLU A 162 3.44 -28.69 10.95
CA GLU A 162 4.91 -28.87 11.00
C GLU A 162 5.43 -29.84 9.95
N VAL A 163 4.69 -30.91 9.65
CA VAL A 163 5.06 -31.87 8.60
C VAL A 163 4.94 -31.23 7.19
N LYS A 164 3.96 -30.33 6.99
CA LYS A 164 3.72 -29.65 5.71
C LYS A 164 4.69 -28.50 5.46
N TYR A 165 5.17 -27.84 6.53
CA TYR A 165 6.11 -26.72 6.45
C TYR A 165 7.57 -27.13 6.47
N GLN A 166 7.92 -28.40 6.72
CA GLN A 166 9.29 -28.90 6.62
C GLN A 166 9.86 -28.81 5.19
N GLU A 167 9.02 -28.68 4.16
CA GLU A 167 9.44 -28.54 2.78
C GLU A 167 9.91 -27.09 2.44
N ASN A 168 9.61 -26.09 3.26
CA ASN A 168 9.94 -24.68 3.02
C ASN A 168 10.91 -24.12 4.06
N TYR A 169 12.06 -24.76 4.21
CA TYR A 169 13.12 -24.27 5.11
C TYR A 169 13.89 -23.13 4.45
N PHE A 170 13.76 -21.92 4.97
CA PHE A 170 14.57 -20.79 4.55
C PHE A 170 15.87 -20.75 5.38
N ILE A 171 17.00 -20.99 4.74
CA ILE A 171 18.31 -20.96 5.40
C ILE A 171 18.62 -19.54 5.86
N GLY A 172 18.95 -19.39 7.15
CA GLY A 172 19.27 -18.09 7.75
C GLY A 172 18.09 -17.33 8.35
N PHE A 173 16.86 -17.87 8.26
CA PHE A 173 15.67 -17.30 8.85
C PHE A 173 15.19 -18.12 10.05
N ASP A 174 14.55 -17.43 11.02
CA ASP A 174 13.90 -18.09 12.14
C ASP A 174 12.52 -18.62 11.70
N ASN A 175 12.47 -19.89 11.33
CA ASN A 175 11.27 -20.53 10.79
C ASN A 175 10.11 -20.59 11.80
N PHE A 176 10.39 -20.70 13.11
CA PHE A 176 9.33 -20.63 14.13
C PHE A 176 8.69 -19.27 14.19
N ASN A 177 9.49 -18.21 14.13
CA ASN A 177 9.01 -16.85 14.10
C ASN A 177 8.19 -16.57 12.81
N LEU A 178 8.62 -17.12 11.67
CA LEU A 178 7.88 -17.00 10.41
C LEU A 178 6.52 -17.71 10.46
N LEU A 179 6.44 -18.89 11.07
CA LEU A 179 5.18 -19.61 11.25
C LEU A 179 4.20 -18.82 12.13
N ASP A 180 4.67 -18.28 13.24
CA ASP A 180 3.84 -17.45 14.12
C ASP A 180 3.37 -16.17 13.41
N LYS A 181 4.25 -15.53 12.63
CA LYS A 181 3.91 -14.37 11.78
C LYS A 181 2.85 -14.71 10.74
N SER A 182 2.97 -15.86 10.09
CA SER A 182 2.00 -16.34 9.10
C SER A 182 0.61 -16.51 9.72
N LYS A 183 0.50 -17.14 10.90
CA LYS A 183 -0.78 -17.32 11.61
C LYS A 183 -1.42 -15.98 12.00
N ILE A 184 -0.62 -15.04 12.48
CA ILE A 184 -1.10 -13.69 12.82
C ILE A 184 -1.64 -13.00 11.58
N LEU A 185 -0.88 -13.05 10.48
CA LEU A 185 -1.24 -12.40 9.24
C LEU A 185 -2.50 -13.02 8.63
N ASP A 186 -2.62 -14.37 8.67
CA ASP A 186 -3.83 -15.08 8.25
C ASP A 186 -5.06 -14.65 9.05
N SER A 187 -4.94 -14.55 10.39
CA SER A 187 -6.03 -14.10 11.24
C SER A 187 -6.49 -12.67 10.87
N ILE A 188 -5.54 -11.74 10.74
CA ILE A 188 -5.86 -10.34 10.42
C ILE A 188 -6.48 -10.23 9.03
N ILE A 189 -5.85 -10.83 8.01
CA ILE A 189 -6.32 -10.76 6.62
C ILE A 189 -7.71 -11.38 6.48
N ASN A 190 -7.96 -12.53 7.12
CA ASN A 190 -9.27 -13.18 7.07
C ASN A 190 -10.34 -12.35 7.80
N ASN A 191 -10.03 -11.76 8.95
CA ASN A 191 -10.95 -10.89 9.67
C ASN A 191 -11.29 -9.64 8.82
N VAL A 192 -10.29 -8.96 8.28
CA VAL A 192 -10.50 -7.79 7.40
C VAL A 192 -11.30 -8.18 6.16
N LYS A 193 -10.96 -9.30 5.50
CA LYS A 193 -11.70 -9.81 4.35
C LYS A 193 -13.17 -10.06 4.68
N ASN A 194 -13.47 -10.69 5.81
CA ASN A 194 -14.84 -10.97 6.23
C ASN A 194 -15.62 -9.68 6.53
N MET A 195 -15.00 -8.71 7.21
CA MET A 195 -15.63 -7.42 7.51
C MET A 195 -15.89 -6.58 6.27
N LEU A 196 -15.03 -6.70 5.25
CA LEU A 196 -15.15 -5.99 3.97
C LEU A 196 -15.81 -6.82 2.88
N SER A 197 -16.44 -7.93 3.19
CA SER A 197 -16.99 -8.89 2.20
C SER A 197 -17.92 -8.23 1.16
N GLY A 198 -18.69 -7.20 1.58
CA GLY A 198 -19.55 -6.44 0.68
C GLY A 198 -18.80 -5.53 -0.33
N LEU A 199 -17.46 -5.50 -0.32
CA LEU A 199 -16.64 -4.78 -1.29
C LEU A 199 -15.97 -5.71 -2.30
N PHE A 200 -16.38 -6.97 -2.39
CA PHE A 200 -15.78 -7.99 -3.26
C PHE A 200 -14.27 -8.09 -3.06
N VAL A 201 -13.90 -8.60 -1.88
CA VAL A 201 -12.50 -8.68 -1.44
C VAL A 201 -11.92 -10.04 -1.75
N GLU A 202 -10.77 -10.06 -2.42
CA GLU A 202 -10.03 -11.25 -2.78
C GLU A 202 -8.66 -11.27 -2.10
N LYS A 203 -8.23 -12.43 -1.56
CA LYS A 203 -6.86 -12.63 -1.07
C LYS A 203 -5.95 -12.89 -2.26
N ILE A 204 -4.91 -12.10 -2.42
CA ILE A 204 -3.97 -12.20 -3.53
C ILE A 204 -3.00 -13.35 -3.28
N ASP A 205 -2.70 -14.12 -4.31
CA ASP A 205 -1.62 -15.10 -4.29
C ASP A 205 -0.24 -14.42 -4.37
N ALA A 206 0.80 -15.13 -3.94
CA ALA A 206 2.16 -14.59 -3.85
C ALA A 206 2.73 -14.19 -5.22
N ASN A 207 2.39 -14.88 -6.32
CA ASN A 207 2.88 -14.52 -7.65
C ASN A 207 2.23 -13.21 -8.13
N SER A 208 0.92 -13.06 -7.94
CA SER A 208 0.21 -11.81 -8.25
C SER A 208 0.73 -10.64 -7.40
N LEU A 209 1.10 -10.91 -6.13
CA LEU A 209 1.73 -9.90 -5.28
C LEU A 209 3.16 -9.56 -5.73
N LEU A 210 3.93 -10.53 -6.24
CA LEU A 210 5.22 -10.25 -6.88
C LEU A 210 5.07 -9.38 -8.12
N ASN A 211 4.08 -9.67 -8.97
CA ASN A 211 3.79 -8.86 -10.15
C ASN A 211 3.40 -7.42 -9.78
N PHE A 212 2.62 -7.26 -8.68
CA PHE A 212 2.33 -5.94 -8.14
C PHE A 212 3.60 -5.16 -7.77
N TYR A 213 4.58 -5.79 -7.10
CA TYR A 213 5.86 -5.16 -6.77
C TYR A 213 6.74 -4.96 -8.01
N ALA A 214 6.76 -5.91 -8.94
CA ALA A 214 7.49 -5.77 -10.19
C ALA A 214 7.02 -4.57 -11.03
N GLU A 215 5.72 -4.25 -11.02
CA GLU A 215 5.19 -3.05 -11.66
C GLU A 215 5.76 -1.76 -11.03
N TYR A 216 5.90 -1.70 -9.70
CA TYR A 216 6.52 -0.54 -9.04
C TYR A 216 8.00 -0.41 -9.40
N ILE A 217 8.74 -1.52 -9.38
CA ILE A 217 10.17 -1.55 -9.67
C ILE A 217 10.45 -1.17 -11.13
N ASN A 218 9.65 -1.68 -12.07
CA ASN A 218 9.87 -1.50 -13.49
C ASN A 218 9.12 -0.31 -14.10
N GLY A 219 8.17 0.24 -13.36
CA GLY A 219 7.38 1.38 -13.81
C GLY A 219 6.27 1.07 -14.80
N VAL A 220 6.17 -0.17 -15.24
CA VAL A 220 5.16 -0.69 -16.16
C VAL A 220 4.61 -2.00 -15.60
N PRO A 221 3.37 -2.40 -15.95
CA PRO A 221 2.89 -3.74 -15.65
C PRO A 221 3.89 -4.78 -16.15
N SER A 222 4.37 -5.60 -15.23
CA SER A 222 5.42 -6.59 -15.50
C SER A 222 5.04 -7.89 -14.84
N GLU A 223 5.16 -8.99 -15.57
CA GLU A 223 5.05 -10.30 -14.99
C GLU A 223 6.39 -10.72 -14.40
N TYR A 224 6.35 -11.27 -13.19
CA TYR A 224 7.51 -11.86 -12.58
C TYR A 224 7.88 -13.13 -13.31
N THR A 225 9.14 -13.19 -13.75
CA THR A 225 9.71 -14.41 -14.31
C THR A 225 10.55 -15.08 -13.24
N PHE A 226 10.22 -16.33 -12.90
CA PHE A 226 10.95 -17.08 -11.87
C PHE A 226 12.42 -17.18 -12.21
N ALA A 227 13.27 -16.63 -11.35
CA ALA A 227 14.73 -16.78 -11.41
C ALA A 227 15.15 -17.77 -10.31
N ARG A 228 15.89 -18.84 -10.70
CA ARG A 228 16.19 -19.97 -9.84
C ARG A 228 17.06 -19.61 -8.64
N ASP A 229 17.92 -18.58 -8.79
CA ASP A 229 18.93 -18.26 -7.80
C ASP A 229 18.71 -16.92 -7.08
N ARG A 230 17.99 -15.96 -7.69
CA ARG A 230 17.77 -14.62 -7.12
C ARG A 230 16.45 -14.04 -7.59
N LEU A 231 15.56 -13.81 -6.65
CA LEU A 231 14.26 -13.19 -6.92
C LEU A 231 14.39 -11.84 -7.65
N HIS A 232 15.36 -11.01 -7.23
CA HIS A 232 15.63 -9.71 -7.82
C HIS A 232 15.93 -9.75 -9.32
N ASP A 233 16.68 -10.75 -9.77
CA ASP A 233 17.09 -10.86 -11.16
C ASP A 233 15.88 -11.17 -12.08
N GLY A 234 14.83 -11.79 -11.52
CA GLY A 234 13.57 -12.04 -12.24
C GLY A 234 12.58 -10.89 -12.19
N MET A 235 12.76 -9.93 -11.28
CA MET A 235 11.85 -8.81 -11.10
C MET A 235 12.29 -7.54 -11.83
N ILE A 236 13.60 -7.28 -11.92
CA ILE A 236 14.15 -6.03 -12.43
C ILE A 236 14.41 -6.15 -13.93
N ASN A 237 13.65 -5.40 -14.72
CA ASN A 237 13.79 -5.35 -16.19
C ASN A 237 13.77 -3.92 -16.76
N SER A 238 13.94 -2.92 -15.89
CA SER A 238 13.97 -1.50 -16.26
C SER A 238 15.12 -0.77 -15.58
N ASP A 239 15.62 0.28 -16.23
CA ASP A 239 16.55 1.22 -15.62
C ASP A 239 15.77 2.37 -14.96
N VAL A 240 16.24 2.85 -13.80
CA VAL A 240 15.65 3.99 -13.11
C VAL A 240 16.65 5.13 -13.04
N HIS A 241 16.28 6.29 -13.58
CA HIS A 241 17.09 7.49 -13.54
C HIS A 241 16.49 8.54 -12.63
N PHE A 242 17.11 8.79 -11.48
CA PHE A 242 16.70 9.84 -10.54
C PHE A 242 17.23 11.21 -11.00
N LYS A 243 16.32 12.17 -11.10
CA LYS A 243 16.59 13.58 -11.32
C LYS A 243 16.24 14.39 -10.06
N LYS A 244 16.41 15.71 -10.13
CA LYS A 244 16.19 16.58 -8.97
C LYS A 244 14.73 16.56 -8.48
N ASP A 245 13.77 16.61 -9.39
CA ASP A 245 12.34 16.81 -9.12
C ASP A 245 11.42 15.73 -9.71
N PHE A 246 12.02 14.72 -10.35
CA PHE A 246 11.31 13.56 -10.91
C PHE A 246 12.29 12.40 -11.08
N PHE A 247 11.78 11.24 -11.39
CA PHE A 247 12.57 10.10 -11.86
C PHE A 247 11.91 9.47 -13.07
N THR A 248 12.68 8.72 -13.84
CA THR A 248 12.19 8.03 -15.02
C THR A 248 12.50 6.56 -14.93
N HIS A 249 11.52 5.74 -15.34
CA HIS A 249 11.75 4.34 -15.67
C HIS A 249 11.98 4.22 -17.17
N ILE A 250 13.01 3.50 -17.56
CA ILE A 250 13.31 3.20 -18.96
C ILE A 250 13.10 1.71 -19.16
N HIS A 251 12.05 1.38 -19.88
CA HIS A 251 11.69 0.00 -20.22
C HIS A 251 11.51 -0.13 -21.74
N ASN A 252 12.26 -1.04 -22.38
CA ASN A 252 12.21 -1.26 -23.83
C ASN A 252 12.29 0.06 -24.65
N SER A 253 13.24 0.93 -24.28
CA SER A 253 13.44 2.25 -24.90
C SER A 253 12.27 3.24 -24.75
N LYS A 254 11.28 2.92 -23.94
CA LYS A 254 10.22 3.85 -23.54
C LYS A 254 10.55 4.44 -22.19
N GLU A 255 10.44 5.76 -22.10
CA GLU A 255 10.68 6.50 -20.86
C GLU A 255 9.33 6.88 -20.24
N ILE A 256 9.16 6.59 -18.93
CA ILE A 256 8.00 6.95 -18.14
C ILE A 256 8.45 7.88 -17.02
N PHE A 257 7.91 9.08 -17.00
CA PHE A 257 8.22 10.12 -16.04
C PHE A 257 7.35 9.96 -14.80
N LYS A 258 7.96 10.04 -13.61
CA LYS A 258 7.25 9.88 -12.34
C LYS A 258 7.66 10.93 -11.34
N ARG A 259 6.72 11.34 -10.49
CA ARG A 259 6.94 12.26 -9.39
C ARG A 259 6.05 11.95 -8.20
N PHE A 260 6.61 12.06 -7.00
CA PHE A 260 5.83 11.99 -5.75
C PHE A 260 5.30 13.35 -5.34
N ILE A 261 4.03 13.35 -4.93
CA ILE A 261 3.39 14.43 -4.19
C ILE A 261 3.10 13.89 -2.80
N SER A 262 3.76 14.45 -1.78
CA SER A 262 3.57 14.06 -0.38
C SER A 262 2.65 15.04 0.32
N ILE A 263 1.73 14.52 1.12
CA ILE A 263 0.88 15.33 1.99
C ILE A 263 1.70 15.74 3.22
N LYS A 264 1.78 17.02 3.48
CA LYS A 264 2.59 17.58 4.59
C LYS A 264 1.76 17.89 5.82
N THR A 265 0.59 18.48 5.63
CA THR A 265 -0.34 18.82 6.71
C THR A 265 -1.75 19.03 6.17
N TYR A 266 -2.67 19.18 7.08
CA TYR A 266 -4.06 19.47 6.78
C TYR A 266 -4.43 20.79 7.49
N ASP A 267 -5.00 21.73 6.74
CA ASP A 267 -5.47 23.03 7.28
C ASP A 267 -6.93 22.95 7.78
N ILE A 268 -7.40 21.73 8.03
CA ILE A 268 -8.76 21.42 8.47
C ILE A 268 -8.74 20.47 9.66
N ASP A 269 -9.65 20.65 10.60
CA ASP A 269 -9.74 19.83 11.81
C ASP A 269 -10.23 18.40 11.52
N LYS A 270 -10.99 18.23 10.43
CA LYS A 270 -11.54 16.93 10.02
C LYS A 270 -11.41 16.74 8.52
N ILE A 271 -10.84 15.60 8.13
CA ILE A 271 -10.81 15.17 6.74
C ILE A 271 -12.08 14.38 6.45
N VAL A 272 -12.84 14.83 5.46
CA VAL A 272 -14.01 14.09 5.01
C VAL A 272 -13.59 12.89 4.15
N SER A 273 -14.36 11.80 4.21
CA SER A 273 -14.08 10.56 3.46
C SER A 273 -13.97 10.76 1.95
N THR A 274 -14.60 11.81 1.42
CA THR A 274 -14.58 12.17 0.00
C THR A 274 -13.46 13.13 -0.39
N ALA A 275 -12.53 13.44 0.51
CA ALA A 275 -11.46 14.43 0.26
C ALA A 275 -10.61 14.09 -0.97
N LEU A 276 -10.36 12.81 -1.21
CA LEU A 276 -9.60 12.32 -2.37
C LEU A 276 -10.45 11.95 -3.59
N SER A 277 -11.80 12.00 -3.49
CA SER A 277 -12.66 11.56 -4.58
C SER A 277 -12.42 12.34 -5.88
N SER A 278 -12.24 13.66 -5.79
CA SER A 278 -11.94 14.50 -6.96
C SER A 278 -10.61 14.13 -7.63
N VAL A 279 -9.61 13.73 -6.85
CA VAL A 279 -8.34 13.24 -7.38
C VAL A 279 -8.54 11.90 -8.06
N LEU A 280 -9.25 10.97 -7.42
CA LEU A 280 -9.50 9.61 -7.94
C LEU A 280 -10.39 9.58 -9.21
N HIS A 281 -10.97 10.70 -9.61
CA HIS A 281 -11.76 10.82 -10.86
C HIS A 281 -11.00 11.49 -12.01
N LEU A 282 -9.77 11.97 -11.78
CA LEU A 282 -8.98 12.59 -12.86
C LEU A 282 -8.68 11.61 -13.99
N SER A 283 -8.63 12.10 -15.22
CA SER A 283 -8.19 11.34 -16.39
C SER A 283 -6.66 11.30 -16.50
N LEU A 284 -6.02 10.85 -15.41
CA LEU A 284 -4.57 10.78 -15.23
C LEU A 284 -4.20 9.40 -14.65
N GLU A 285 -2.97 8.96 -14.90
CA GLU A 285 -2.42 7.76 -14.28
C GLU A 285 -1.61 8.13 -13.04
N PHE A 286 -1.96 7.54 -11.91
CA PHE A 286 -1.26 7.75 -10.64
C PHE A 286 -1.57 6.64 -9.65
N ASP A 287 -0.79 6.59 -8.57
CA ASP A 287 -1.02 5.73 -7.41
C ASP A 287 -1.17 6.59 -6.15
N VAL A 288 -2.23 6.37 -5.41
CA VAL A 288 -2.40 6.91 -4.06
C VAL A 288 -1.94 5.86 -3.08
N ILE A 289 -0.94 6.19 -2.27
CA ILE A 289 -0.31 5.28 -1.31
C ILE A 289 -0.49 5.86 0.09
N LEU A 290 -1.29 5.18 0.89
CA LEU A 290 -1.55 5.53 2.29
C LEU A 290 -0.89 4.47 3.18
N ASN A 291 0.16 4.85 3.90
CA ASN A 291 0.78 4.00 4.92
C ASN A 291 0.17 4.33 6.27
N ILE A 292 -0.14 3.30 7.04
CA ILE A 292 -0.77 3.41 8.36
C ILE A 292 0.01 2.52 9.33
N ASP A 293 0.49 3.12 10.41
CA ASP A 293 1.17 2.44 11.50
C ASP A 293 0.45 2.72 12.82
N ASN A 294 0.00 1.67 13.48
CA ASN A 294 -0.51 1.80 14.82
C ASN A 294 0.63 2.11 15.79
N ILE A 295 0.42 3.09 16.65
CA ILE A 295 1.41 3.46 17.66
C ILE A 295 1.06 2.70 18.97
N PRO A 296 1.98 1.90 19.52
CA PRO A 296 1.75 1.22 20.78
C PRO A 296 1.33 2.19 21.90
N LYS A 297 0.30 1.83 22.68
CA LYS A 297 -0.31 2.67 23.72
C LYS A 297 0.72 3.29 24.67
N ALA A 298 1.70 2.52 25.13
CA ALA A 298 2.77 3.02 25.99
C ALA A 298 3.62 4.13 25.33
N LYS A 299 3.85 4.06 24.01
CA LYS A 299 4.57 5.10 23.25
C LYS A 299 3.71 6.36 23.11
N VAL A 300 2.40 6.18 22.94
CA VAL A 300 1.44 7.29 22.86
C VAL A 300 1.37 8.02 24.20
N GLU A 301 1.18 7.32 25.29
CA GLU A 301 1.13 7.90 26.64
C GLU A 301 2.38 8.72 26.97
N LYS A 302 3.57 8.20 26.63
CA LYS A 302 4.83 8.92 26.80
C LYS A 302 4.90 10.20 25.94
N ARG A 303 4.42 10.15 24.69
CA ARG A 303 4.36 11.33 23.80
C ARG A 303 3.38 12.38 24.36
N ILE A 304 2.21 11.95 24.83
CA ILE A 304 1.18 12.82 25.42
C ILE A 304 1.72 13.47 26.68
N GLU A 305 2.34 12.73 27.59
CA GLU A 305 2.92 13.29 28.81
C GLU A 305 4.00 14.35 28.49
N THR A 306 4.82 14.12 27.48
CA THR A 306 5.83 15.08 27.03
C THR A 306 5.19 16.34 26.48
N LYS A 307 4.11 16.22 25.67
CA LYS A 307 3.35 17.38 25.16
C LYS A 307 2.63 18.11 26.29
N ARG A 308 2.02 17.41 27.22
CA ARG A 308 1.34 17.97 28.40
C ARG A 308 2.25 18.86 29.24
N LYS A 309 3.50 18.42 29.48
CA LYS A 309 4.51 19.21 30.25
C LYS A 309 4.84 20.55 29.58
N ARG A 310 4.71 20.64 28.25
CA ARG A 310 5.03 21.84 27.45
C ARG A 310 3.80 22.69 27.09
N ALA A 311 2.60 22.18 27.34
CA ALA A 311 1.36 22.81 26.91
C ALA A 311 0.88 23.90 27.90
N ASN A 312 0.14 24.88 27.39
CA ASN A 312 -0.57 25.88 28.17
C ASN A 312 -1.75 25.27 28.92
N LYS A 313 -2.27 25.98 29.94
CA LYS A 313 -3.32 25.45 30.81
C LYS A 313 -4.59 25.03 30.06
N SER A 314 -5.03 25.77 29.05
CA SER A 314 -6.18 25.42 28.20
C SER A 314 -5.95 24.15 27.38
N ILE A 315 -4.80 24.05 26.73
CA ILE A 315 -4.44 22.88 25.90
C ILE A 315 -4.22 21.63 26.77
N ARG A 316 -3.81 21.79 28.03
CA ARG A 316 -3.68 20.62 28.95
C ARG A 316 -5.00 19.88 29.19
N VAL A 317 -6.12 20.59 29.24
CA VAL A 317 -7.45 19.97 29.41
C VAL A 317 -7.77 19.06 28.22
N GLU A 318 -7.57 19.55 27.00
CA GLU A 318 -7.77 18.78 25.77
C GLU A 318 -6.84 17.55 25.70
N ILE A 319 -5.57 17.74 26.13
CA ILE A 319 -4.59 16.65 26.19
C ILE A 319 -5.00 15.60 27.23
N ASP A 320 -5.54 16.01 28.38
CA ASP A 320 -6.00 15.10 29.44
C ASP A 320 -7.24 14.32 28.98
N GLU A 321 -8.20 14.95 28.31
CA GLU A 321 -9.35 14.31 27.68
C GLU A 321 -8.92 13.28 26.63
N LEU A 322 -7.99 13.64 25.72
CA LEU A 322 -7.44 12.72 24.74
C LEU A 322 -6.74 11.53 25.40
N ASN A 323 -5.97 11.77 26.48
CA ASN A 323 -5.29 10.72 27.22
C ASN A 323 -6.27 9.74 27.88
N ASP A 324 -7.40 10.25 28.38
CA ASP A 324 -8.45 9.41 28.97
C ASP A 324 -9.19 8.61 27.89
N MET A 325 -9.42 9.17 26.72
CA MET A 325 -9.98 8.43 25.57
C MET A 325 -9.06 7.29 25.12
N ILE A 326 -7.75 7.52 25.09
CA ILE A 326 -6.76 6.50 24.73
C ILE A 326 -6.67 5.42 25.81
N LYS A 327 -6.66 5.78 27.07
CA LYS A 327 -6.64 4.82 28.18
C LYS A 327 -7.87 3.91 28.21
N THR A 328 -9.01 4.42 27.78
CA THR A 328 -10.28 3.69 27.71
C THR A 328 -10.49 2.98 26.37
N ASP A 329 -9.47 2.93 25.52
CA ASP A 329 -9.48 2.31 24.19
C ASP A 329 -10.59 2.83 23.24
N ARG A 330 -11.02 4.10 23.45
CA ARG A 330 -12.00 4.77 22.59
C ARG A 330 -11.37 5.37 21.34
N VAL A 331 -10.06 5.64 21.37
CA VAL A 331 -9.30 6.25 20.28
C VAL A 331 -7.99 5.52 20.11
N LEU A 332 -7.67 5.19 18.86
CA LEU A 332 -6.38 4.67 18.44
C LEU A 332 -5.54 5.79 17.83
N MET A 333 -4.27 5.83 18.17
CA MET A 333 -3.31 6.76 17.55
C MET A 333 -2.52 6.04 16.47
N GLN A 334 -2.48 6.66 15.30
CA GLN A 334 -1.81 6.12 14.13
C GLN A 334 -0.80 7.13 13.57
N GLU A 335 0.30 6.63 13.06
CA GLU A 335 1.20 7.38 12.17
C GLU A 335 0.73 7.13 10.75
N ILE A 336 0.39 8.21 10.03
CA ILE A 336 -0.16 8.13 8.68
C ILE A 336 0.74 8.91 7.74
N SER A 337 1.11 8.32 6.61
CA SER A 337 1.72 9.04 5.50
C SER A 337 0.94 8.80 4.21
N LEU A 338 0.58 9.87 3.54
CA LEU A 338 -0.16 9.84 2.28
C LEU A 338 0.70 10.44 1.17
N ASN A 339 0.92 9.65 0.13
CA ASN A 339 1.71 10.03 -1.03
C ASN A 339 0.94 9.71 -2.31
N ILE A 340 1.15 10.51 -3.34
CA ILE A 340 0.59 10.28 -4.68
C ILE A 340 1.76 10.18 -5.65
N LEU A 341 1.90 9.04 -6.31
CA LEU A 341 2.88 8.83 -7.37
C LEU A 341 2.23 9.07 -8.72
N VAL A 342 2.58 10.15 -9.37
CA VAL A 342 2.05 10.56 -10.67
C VAL A 342 2.90 9.97 -11.78
N HIS A 343 2.25 9.46 -12.83
CA HIS A 343 2.87 8.86 -14.00
C HIS A 343 2.54 9.68 -15.25
N ALA A 344 3.51 9.87 -16.15
CA ALA A 344 3.29 10.55 -17.41
C ALA A 344 4.26 10.08 -18.51
N LYS A 345 3.87 10.26 -19.77
CA LYS A 345 4.72 9.92 -20.93
C LYS A 345 5.74 10.99 -21.24
N THR A 346 5.49 12.23 -20.85
CA THR A 346 6.42 13.37 -21.02
C THR A 346 6.56 14.14 -19.71
N LYS A 347 7.66 14.89 -19.60
CA LYS A 347 7.86 15.77 -18.44
C LYS A 347 6.82 16.89 -18.36
N THR A 348 6.40 17.43 -19.50
CA THR A 348 5.38 18.49 -19.56
C THR A 348 4.04 18.00 -19.04
N ASP A 349 3.62 16.79 -19.42
CA ASP A 349 2.39 16.17 -18.91
C ASP A 349 2.49 15.90 -17.41
N LEU A 350 3.67 15.44 -16.95
CA LEU A 350 3.93 15.22 -15.53
C LEU A 350 3.78 16.52 -14.72
N ASP A 351 4.37 17.61 -15.20
CA ASP A 351 4.31 18.93 -14.54
C ASP A 351 2.85 19.42 -14.47
N SER A 352 2.09 19.30 -15.56
CA SER A 352 0.67 19.67 -15.62
C SER A 352 -0.19 18.83 -14.68
N ALA A 353 -0.02 17.52 -14.70
CA ALA A 353 -0.75 16.60 -13.82
C ALA A 353 -0.46 16.87 -12.33
N CYS A 354 0.79 17.12 -11.98
CA CYS A 354 1.18 17.46 -10.60
C CYS A 354 0.56 18.78 -10.13
N ILE A 355 0.48 19.79 -11.00
CA ILE A 355 -0.16 21.08 -10.69
C ILE A 355 -1.67 20.86 -10.46
N GLU A 356 -2.33 20.10 -11.32
CA GLU A 356 -3.76 19.80 -11.22
C GLU A 356 -4.08 19.10 -9.91
N ILE A 357 -3.38 18.01 -9.58
CA ILE A 357 -3.56 17.26 -8.32
C ILE A 357 -3.31 18.16 -7.11
N THR A 358 -2.23 18.95 -7.12
CA THR A 358 -1.89 19.85 -6.01
C THR A 358 -2.97 20.91 -5.79
N ASN A 359 -3.55 21.45 -6.86
CA ASN A 359 -4.64 22.43 -6.78
C ASN A 359 -5.92 21.82 -6.20
N LEU A 360 -6.28 20.58 -6.61
CA LEU A 360 -7.43 19.88 -6.05
C LEU A 360 -7.25 19.57 -4.56
N LEU A 361 -6.06 19.13 -4.15
CA LEU A 361 -5.74 18.90 -2.74
C LEU A 361 -5.86 20.20 -1.93
N LYS A 362 -5.30 21.30 -2.45
CA LYS A 362 -5.36 22.62 -1.81
C LYS A 362 -6.81 23.10 -1.63
N GLN A 363 -7.69 22.87 -2.62
CA GLN A 363 -9.13 23.22 -2.51
C GLN A 363 -9.82 22.45 -1.37
N LYS A 364 -9.30 21.29 -0.98
CA LYS A 364 -9.79 20.48 0.13
C LYS A 364 -9.07 20.75 1.46
N GLY A 365 -8.26 21.82 1.56
CA GLY A 365 -7.49 22.14 2.75
C GLY A 365 -6.33 21.17 3.02
N ILE A 366 -5.86 20.46 2.01
CA ILE A 366 -4.75 19.53 2.12
C ILE A 366 -3.49 20.20 1.58
N VAL A 367 -2.49 20.38 2.43
CA VAL A 367 -1.21 20.95 2.05
C VAL A 367 -0.28 19.85 1.57
N SER A 368 0.13 19.93 0.33
CA SER A 368 1.01 18.96 -0.31
C SER A 368 2.28 19.61 -0.84
N ALA A 369 3.31 18.82 -1.04
CA ALA A 369 4.56 19.23 -1.68
C ALA A 369 4.98 18.20 -2.71
N GLN A 370 5.50 18.68 -3.84
CA GLN A 370 6.19 17.84 -4.81
C GLN A 370 7.57 17.50 -4.26
N GLU A 371 7.90 16.21 -4.18
CA GLU A 371 9.18 15.76 -3.65
C GLU A 371 10.30 15.97 -4.67
N SER A 372 11.48 16.38 -4.20
CA SER A 372 12.58 16.77 -5.08
C SER A 372 13.84 15.91 -4.96
N ILE A 373 14.10 15.29 -3.82
CA ILE A 373 15.41 14.63 -3.57
C ILE A 373 15.26 13.20 -3.06
N TRP A 374 14.13 12.85 -2.43
CA TRP A 374 13.95 11.62 -1.66
C TRP A 374 13.02 10.61 -2.34
N HIS A 375 13.01 10.58 -3.68
CA HIS A 375 12.12 9.65 -4.42
C HIS A 375 12.33 8.18 -4.03
N VAL A 376 13.57 7.79 -3.71
CA VAL A 376 13.91 6.41 -3.33
C VAL A 376 13.20 5.97 -2.04
N ALA A 377 13.08 6.87 -1.06
CA ALA A 377 12.48 6.56 0.24
C ALA A 377 10.96 6.27 0.21
N TYR A 378 10.28 6.56 -0.90
CA TYR A 378 8.84 6.40 -1.05
C TYR A 378 8.43 5.25 -1.94
N VAL A 379 9.36 4.66 -2.69
CA VAL A 379 9.06 3.58 -3.64
C VAL A 379 8.94 2.23 -2.92
N PHE A 380 9.66 2.06 -1.78
CA PHE A 380 9.83 0.77 -1.09
C PHE A 380 9.41 0.78 0.38
#